data_cd52905c31ce03eef9ca8a6697b19fd3
#
_entry.id   cd52905c31ce03eef9ca8a6697b19fd3
#
_cell.length_a   1.000
_cell.length_b   1.000
_cell.length_c   1.000
_cell.angle_alpha   90.00
_cell.angle_beta   90.00
_cell.angle_gamma   90.00
#
_symmetry.space_group_name_H-M   'P 1'
#
loop_
_entity.id
_entity.type
_entity.pdbx_description
1 polymer ?
#
loop_
_entity_poly.entity_id
_entity_poly.type
_entity_poly.pdbx_seq_one_letter_code
_entity_poly.pdbx_strand_id
1 'polypeptide(L)'
;RQFFVDYDNSYSPTLRENYLKRLRHYTDLKRIDGLTIKLGGDTSFDIFPEGWDKTFCLQHFSECTHWFVGDRCGENGNDKEIYDSLKTENRAFETSGPDETRILIGLIIDGIKTI
;
A
#
# COMPACT_ATOMS: atom_id res chain seq x y z
N ARG A 1 4.32 16.27 13.78
CA ARG A 1 3.68 15.30 12.88
C ARG A 1 2.16 15.49 12.80
N GLN A 2 1.45 15.52 13.93
CA GLN A 2 -0.01 15.64 13.94
C GLN A 2 -0.50 16.96 13.32
N PHE A 3 0.22 18.05 13.54
CA PHE A 3 -0.11 19.33 12.92
C PHE A 3 -0.10 19.22 11.39
N PHE A 4 0.91 18.58 10.83
CA PHE A 4 0.98 18.38 9.38
C PHE A 4 -0.16 17.51 8.85
N VAL A 5 -0.45 16.42 9.55
CA VAL A 5 -1.53 15.50 9.17
C VAL A 5 -2.88 16.23 9.16
N ASP A 6 -3.16 17.01 10.21
CA ASP A 6 -4.40 17.77 10.31
C ASP A 6 -4.50 18.83 9.21
N TYR A 7 -3.40 19.53 8.94
CA TYR A 7 -3.35 20.54 7.89
C TYR A 7 -3.56 19.92 6.50
N ASP A 8 -2.89 18.81 6.21
CA ASP A 8 -3.03 18.08 4.95
C ASP A 8 -4.49 17.63 4.75
N ASN A 9 -5.09 17.06 5.79
CA ASN A 9 -6.45 16.54 5.75
C ASN A 9 -7.53 17.62 5.81
N SER A 10 -7.17 18.88 6.10
CA SER A 10 -8.12 19.99 6.09
C SER A 10 -8.58 20.38 4.67
N TYR A 11 -7.89 19.88 3.66
CA TYR A 11 -8.23 20.07 2.25
C TYR A 11 -8.85 18.79 1.68
N SER A 12 -9.73 18.94 0.69
CA SER A 12 -10.38 17.82 -0.01
C SER A 12 -10.39 18.10 -1.53
N PRO A 13 -9.57 17.39 -2.34
CA PRO A 13 -8.56 16.39 -1.93
C PRO A 13 -7.47 16.97 -1.03
N THR A 14 -6.74 16.11 -0.33
CA THR A 14 -5.66 16.56 0.56
C THR A 14 -4.57 17.30 -0.19
N LEU A 15 -3.76 18.09 0.52
CA LEU A 15 -2.64 18.79 -0.09
C LEU A 15 -1.67 17.83 -0.78
N ARG A 16 -1.38 16.70 -0.14
CA ARG A 16 -0.50 15.69 -0.74
C ARG A 16 -1.09 15.07 -1.99
N GLU A 17 -2.39 14.81 -2.02
CA GLU A 17 -3.06 14.31 -3.24
C GLU A 17 -2.95 15.32 -4.38
N ASN A 18 -3.09 16.60 -4.11
CA ASN A 18 -2.92 17.66 -5.09
C ASN A 18 -1.48 17.72 -5.61
N TYR A 19 -0.50 17.62 -4.71
CA TYR A 19 0.91 17.56 -5.08
C TYR A 19 1.25 16.31 -5.89
N LEU A 20 0.66 15.18 -5.55
CA LEU A 20 0.85 13.92 -6.29
C LEU A 20 0.44 14.09 -7.75
N LYS A 21 -0.72 14.71 -8.00
CA LYS A 21 -1.17 15.00 -9.38
C LYS A 21 -0.19 15.88 -10.13
N ARG A 22 0.35 16.91 -9.46
CA ARG A 22 1.34 17.82 -10.06
C ARG A 22 2.66 17.12 -10.37
N LEU A 23 3.13 16.27 -9.48
CA LEU A 23 4.35 15.49 -9.69
C LEU A 23 4.19 14.53 -10.87
N ARG A 24 3.07 13.82 -10.95
CA ARG A 24 2.78 12.92 -12.06
C ARG A 24 2.69 13.67 -13.38
N HIS A 25 2.04 14.82 -13.39
CA HIS A 25 1.95 15.67 -14.58
C HIS A 25 3.34 16.15 -15.01
N TYR A 26 4.18 16.55 -14.06
CA TYR A 26 5.55 16.97 -14.33
C TYR A 26 6.38 15.86 -14.98
N THR A 27 6.30 14.63 -14.43
CA THR A 27 7.04 13.48 -14.99
C THR A 27 6.55 13.14 -16.40
N ASP A 28 5.25 13.26 -16.66
CA ASP A 28 4.68 13.04 -18.00
C ASP A 28 5.19 14.09 -18.99
N LEU A 29 5.18 15.37 -18.60
CA LEU A 29 5.69 16.46 -19.45
C LEU A 29 7.18 16.30 -19.77
N LYS A 30 7.97 15.84 -18.81
CA LYS A 30 9.41 15.63 -18.97
C LYS A 30 9.76 14.29 -19.59
N ARG A 31 8.75 13.46 -19.89
CA ARG A 31 8.93 12.11 -20.43
C ARG A 31 9.84 11.24 -19.56
N ILE A 32 9.67 11.34 -18.25
CA ILE A 32 10.37 10.50 -17.28
C ILE A 32 9.53 9.25 -17.09
N ASP A 33 9.99 8.14 -17.62
CA ASP A 33 9.28 6.85 -17.58
C ASP A 33 9.86 5.92 -16.52
N GLY A 34 9.10 4.88 -16.20
CA GLY A 34 9.57 3.81 -15.32
C GLY A 34 9.56 4.14 -13.84
N LEU A 35 8.91 5.23 -13.44
CA LEU A 35 8.77 5.63 -12.04
C LEU A 35 7.32 5.48 -11.56
N THR A 36 7.18 5.01 -10.34
CA THR A 36 5.92 5.07 -9.58
C THR A 36 6.06 6.14 -8.50
N ILE A 37 5.06 7.02 -8.40
CA ILE A 37 4.99 8.06 -7.38
C ILE A 37 3.70 7.84 -6.62
N LYS A 38 3.78 7.65 -5.29
CA LYS A 38 2.65 7.35 -4.42
C LYS A 38 2.72 8.16 -3.13
N LEU A 39 1.59 8.25 -2.44
CA LEU A 39 1.60 8.75 -1.06
C LEU A 39 2.24 7.70 -0.15
N GLY A 40 3.14 8.13 0.71
CA GLY A 40 3.81 7.30 1.69
C GLY A 40 3.27 7.58 3.09
N GLY A 41 2.54 6.65 3.68
CA GLY A 41 1.97 6.83 5.01
C GLY A 41 1.17 8.13 5.14
N ASP A 42 1.37 8.86 6.24
CA ASP A 42 0.62 10.08 6.56
C ASP A 42 1.33 11.38 6.16
N THR A 43 2.61 11.33 5.84
CA THR A 43 3.43 12.55 5.76
C THR A 43 4.37 12.62 4.56
N SER A 44 4.49 11.59 3.75
CA SER A 44 5.54 11.50 2.72
C SER A 44 5.00 11.12 1.35
N PHE A 45 5.90 11.15 0.38
CA PHE A 45 5.74 10.54 -0.93
C PHE A 45 6.79 9.45 -1.09
N ASP A 46 6.43 8.39 -1.78
CA ASP A 46 7.35 7.34 -2.18
C ASP A 46 7.57 7.42 -3.68
N ILE A 47 8.82 7.42 -4.09
CA ILE A 47 9.21 7.43 -5.50
C ILE A 47 10.15 6.26 -5.72
N PHE A 48 9.78 5.34 -6.61
CA PHE A 48 10.56 4.13 -6.84
C PHE A 48 10.35 3.63 -8.27
N PRO A 49 11.23 2.74 -8.76
CA PRO A 49 11.05 2.13 -10.08
C PRO A 49 9.73 1.39 -10.19
N GLU A 50 9.11 1.46 -11.36
CA GLU A 50 7.87 0.75 -11.61
C GLU A 50 8.02 -0.75 -11.29
N GLY A 51 7.06 -1.31 -10.55
CA GLY A 51 7.10 -2.71 -10.11
C GLY A 51 7.82 -2.95 -8.79
N TRP A 52 8.49 -1.94 -8.22
CA TRP A 52 9.20 -2.06 -6.94
C TRP A 52 8.31 -1.65 -5.75
N ASP A 53 7.03 -1.93 -5.83
CA ASP A 53 6.11 -1.79 -4.70
C ASP A 53 6.24 -2.98 -3.73
N LYS A 54 5.32 -3.10 -2.79
CA LYS A 54 5.37 -4.19 -1.80
C LYS A 54 5.28 -5.59 -2.42
N THR A 55 4.76 -5.72 -3.65
CA THR A 55 4.73 -7.02 -4.34
C THR A 55 6.11 -7.51 -4.75
N PHE A 56 7.10 -6.61 -4.80
CA PHE A 56 8.47 -6.96 -5.16
C PHE A 56 9.04 -8.07 -4.26
N CYS A 57 8.71 -8.04 -2.96
CA CYS A 57 9.19 -9.07 -2.03
C CYS A 57 8.67 -10.48 -2.36
N LEU A 58 7.51 -10.58 -3.00
CA LEU A 58 6.92 -11.88 -3.36
C LEU A 58 7.78 -12.65 -4.35
N GLN A 59 8.56 -11.96 -5.17
CA GLN A 59 9.46 -12.58 -6.14
C GLN A 59 10.57 -13.40 -5.48
N HIS A 60 10.97 -13.00 -4.26
CA HIS A 60 12.02 -13.69 -3.51
C HIS A 60 11.54 -14.98 -2.85
N PHE A 61 10.22 -15.18 -2.79
CA PHE A 61 9.57 -16.34 -2.16
C PHE A 61 8.55 -16.97 -3.10
N SER A 62 8.88 -17.05 -4.39
CA SER A 62 7.95 -17.47 -5.44
C SER A 62 7.40 -18.89 -5.26
N GLU A 63 8.10 -19.76 -4.53
CA GLU A 63 7.69 -21.13 -4.23
C GLU A 63 6.78 -21.23 -3.00
N CYS A 64 6.55 -20.12 -2.30
CA CYS A 64 5.73 -20.10 -1.10
C CYS A 64 4.32 -19.60 -1.39
N THR A 65 3.37 -20.05 -0.58
CA THR A 65 2.04 -19.44 -0.55
C THR A 65 2.11 -18.21 0.34
N HIS A 66 1.65 -17.06 -0.17
CA HIS A 66 1.75 -15.79 0.52
C HIS A 66 0.41 -15.38 1.12
N TRP A 67 0.49 -14.77 2.29
CA TRP A 67 -0.63 -14.14 2.97
C TRP A 67 -0.24 -12.72 3.35
N PHE A 68 -1.18 -11.80 3.26
CA PHE A 68 -0.94 -10.40 3.54
C PHE A 68 -2.00 -9.82 4.46
N VAL A 69 -1.55 -9.04 5.43
CA VAL A 69 -2.43 -8.23 6.29
C VAL A 69 -1.85 -6.80 6.32
N GLY A 70 -2.65 -5.83 5.98
CA GLY A 70 -2.21 -4.43 5.95
C GLY A 70 -3.34 -3.45 6.24
N ASP A 71 -3.01 -2.22 6.55
CA ASP A 71 -3.97 -1.19 6.93
C ASP A 71 -4.18 -0.09 5.87
N ARG A 72 -3.39 -0.10 4.80
CA ARG A 72 -3.46 0.92 3.74
C ARG A 72 -3.73 0.31 2.37
N CYS A 73 -4.82 -0.44 2.29
CA CYS A 73 -5.18 -1.24 1.12
C CYS A 73 -6.04 -0.49 0.10
N GLY A 74 -6.53 0.70 0.44
CA GLY A 74 -7.39 1.49 -0.44
C GLY A 74 -6.63 2.27 -1.50
N GLU A 75 -7.36 3.05 -2.28
CA GLU A 75 -6.81 3.96 -3.28
C GLU A 75 -5.77 4.87 -2.65
N ASN A 76 -4.63 5.07 -3.30
CA ASN A 76 -3.48 5.80 -2.78
C ASN A 76 -2.77 5.18 -1.56
N GLY A 77 -3.23 4.01 -1.07
CA GLY A 77 -2.56 3.30 0.01
C GLY A 77 -1.32 2.55 -0.48
N ASN A 78 -0.28 2.49 0.35
CA ASN A 78 0.96 1.82 -0.02
C ASN A 78 0.88 0.29 0.06
N ASP A 79 -0.23 -0.25 0.60
CA ASP A 79 -0.50 -1.68 0.64
C ASP A 79 -1.40 -2.15 -0.52
N LYS A 80 -1.88 -1.21 -1.35
CA LYS A 80 -2.88 -1.52 -2.37
C LYS A 80 -2.46 -2.63 -3.31
N GLU A 81 -1.26 -2.56 -3.86
CA GLU A 81 -0.81 -3.49 -4.89
C GLU A 81 -0.69 -4.92 -4.36
N ILE A 82 -0.08 -5.10 -3.19
CA ILE A 82 0.06 -6.43 -2.59
C ILE A 82 -1.30 -6.98 -2.13
N TYR A 83 -2.15 -6.11 -1.58
CA TYR A 83 -3.51 -6.48 -1.20
C TYR A 83 -4.30 -6.97 -2.42
N ASP A 84 -4.33 -6.19 -3.50
CA ASP A 84 -5.07 -6.52 -4.72
C ASP A 84 -4.53 -7.80 -5.37
N SER A 85 -3.22 -8.03 -5.32
CA SER A 85 -2.62 -9.23 -5.92
C SER A 85 -2.97 -10.53 -5.21
N LEU A 86 -3.26 -10.49 -3.91
CA LEU A 86 -3.54 -11.68 -3.10
C LEU A 86 -5.02 -11.83 -2.71
N LYS A 87 -5.80 -10.76 -2.77
CA LYS A 87 -7.20 -10.79 -2.33
C LYS A 87 -8.08 -11.67 -3.21
N THR A 88 -7.78 -11.80 -4.50
CA THR A 88 -8.53 -12.66 -5.42
C THR A 88 -8.47 -14.13 -5.03
N GLU A 89 -7.45 -14.54 -4.31
CA GLU A 89 -7.28 -15.89 -3.80
C GLU A 89 -7.62 -16.00 -2.30
N ASN A 90 -8.27 -14.99 -1.74
CA ASN A 90 -8.63 -14.89 -0.32
C ASN A 90 -7.42 -14.94 0.63
N ARG A 91 -6.28 -14.39 0.20
CA ARG A 91 -5.03 -14.37 0.98
C ARG A 91 -4.56 -12.96 1.33
N ALA A 92 -5.43 -11.98 1.20
CA ALA A 92 -5.14 -10.60 1.65
C ALA A 92 -6.28 -10.08 2.51
N PHE A 93 -5.93 -9.45 3.61
CA PHE A 93 -6.88 -8.94 4.59
C PHE A 93 -6.51 -7.52 4.99
N GLU A 94 -7.52 -6.66 5.08
CA GLU A 94 -7.35 -5.31 5.59
C GLU A 94 -7.54 -5.34 7.11
N THR A 95 -6.74 -4.54 7.82
CA THR A 95 -6.77 -4.45 9.28
C THR A 95 -6.94 -2.99 9.72
N SER A 96 -7.58 -2.80 10.87
CA SER A 96 -7.72 -1.48 11.50
C SER A 96 -6.56 -1.15 12.43
N GLY A 97 -5.71 -2.14 12.77
CA GLY A 97 -4.59 -1.92 13.66
C GLY A 97 -3.98 -3.20 14.20
N PRO A 98 -3.03 -3.08 15.15
CA PRO A 98 -2.26 -4.23 15.65
C PRO A 98 -3.09 -5.33 16.29
N ASP A 99 -4.14 -4.98 17.04
CA ASP A 99 -4.97 -5.97 17.72
C ASP A 99 -5.76 -6.82 16.75
N GLU A 100 -6.39 -6.19 15.75
CA GLU A 100 -7.09 -6.92 14.69
C GLU A 100 -6.11 -7.74 13.85
N THR A 101 -4.92 -7.22 13.58
CA THR A 101 -3.88 -7.93 12.85
C THR A 101 -3.52 -9.24 13.55
N ARG A 102 -3.39 -9.21 14.88
CA ARG A 102 -3.09 -10.41 15.67
C ARG A 102 -4.18 -11.46 15.53
N ILE A 103 -5.44 -11.03 15.57
CA ILE A 103 -6.59 -11.91 15.40
C ILE A 103 -6.59 -12.52 14.00
N LEU A 104 -6.39 -11.71 12.96
CA LEU A 104 -6.36 -12.17 11.58
C LEU A 104 -5.24 -13.19 11.33
N ILE A 105 -4.04 -12.93 11.86
CA ILE A 105 -2.92 -13.87 11.74
C ILE A 105 -3.27 -15.21 12.41
N GLY A 106 -3.89 -15.18 13.59
CA GLY A 106 -4.33 -16.37 14.28
C GLY A 106 -5.32 -17.20 13.44
N LEU A 107 -6.30 -16.53 12.83
CA LEU A 107 -7.28 -17.18 11.96
C LEU A 107 -6.64 -17.79 10.71
N ILE A 108 -5.68 -17.09 10.11
CA ILE A 108 -4.93 -17.59 8.95
C ILE A 108 -4.17 -18.87 9.32
N ILE A 109 -3.44 -18.85 10.44
CA ILE A 109 -2.67 -19.99 10.90
C ILE A 109 -3.58 -21.17 11.20
N ASP A 110 -4.69 -20.97 11.87
CA ASP A 110 -5.65 -22.02 12.18
C ASP A 110 -6.28 -22.61 10.90
N GLY A 111 -6.59 -21.75 9.91
CA GLY A 111 -7.08 -22.19 8.61
C GLY A 111 -6.08 -23.06 7.86
N ILE A 112 -4.81 -22.72 7.89
CA ILE A 112 -3.74 -23.52 7.26
C ILE A 112 -3.60 -24.87 7.94
N LYS A 113 -3.69 -24.92 9.27
CA LYS A 113 -3.54 -26.18 10.03
C LYS A 113 -4.70 -27.16 9.82
N THR A 114 -5.86 -26.68 9.40
CA THR A 114 -7.05 -27.53 9.16
C THR A 114 -7.12 -28.09 7.74
N ILE A 115 -6.25 -27.66 6.87
CA ILE A 115 -6.11 -28.16 5.51
C ILE A 115 -5.15 -29.37 5.54
#